data_2ebd5e6d7f34d76b40054d22e1651231
#
_entry.id   2ebd5e6d7f34d76b40054d22e1651231
#
_cell.length_a   1.000
_cell.length_b   1.000
_cell.length_c   1.000
_cell.angle_alpha   90.00
_cell.angle_beta   90.00
_cell.angle_gamma   90.00
#
_symmetry.space_group_name_H-M   'P 1'
#
loop_
_entity.id
_entity.type
_entity.pdbx_description
1 polymer ?
#
loop_
_entity_poly.entity_id
_entity_poly.type
_entity_poly.pdbx_seq_one_letter_code
_entity_poly.pdbx_strand_id
1 'polypeptide(L)'
;SASITYEKKKNYDLSTTVDEREQEEVKATVKWPIFKGGKNISSVKKAKFIVEEKKLLFDDISDQVSIDTANAWTNYNSSKSILDATSAQLKAAEIANEGITLEYDSGNTRTTLEVIQSRSLLLDARIAFAKAERDFMISKVKLSFQLGTLSINSINTL
;
A
#
# COMPACT_ATOMS: atom_id res chain seq x y z
N SER A 1 39.10 16.74 1.28
CA SER A 1 38.66 17.24 2.59
C SER A 1 39.45 18.49 2.96
N ALA A 2 38.81 19.46 3.51
CA ALA A 2 39.43 20.65 4.07
C ALA A 2 39.20 20.64 5.59
N SER A 3 40.23 20.94 6.38
CA SER A 3 40.14 21.10 7.82
C SER A 3 40.87 22.34 8.25
N ILE A 4 40.34 23.08 9.19
CA ILE A 4 41.01 24.19 9.87
C ILE A 4 41.13 23.78 11.33
N THR A 5 42.35 23.77 11.86
CA THR A 5 42.65 23.47 13.26
C THR A 5 43.30 24.69 13.89
N TYR A 6 42.76 25.13 15.01
CA TYR A 6 43.35 26.16 15.85
C TYR A 6 43.87 25.47 17.11
N GLU A 7 45.15 25.67 17.44
CA GLU A 7 45.79 25.08 18.62
C GLU A 7 46.53 26.19 19.37
N LYS A 8 46.19 26.36 20.67
CA LYS A 8 46.87 27.29 21.57
C LYS A 8 47.64 26.45 22.61
N LYS A 9 48.98 26.51 22.58
CA LYS A 9 49.83 25.81 23.54
C LYS A 9 50.46 26.81 24.49
N LYS A 10 50.27 26.60 25.80
CA LYS A 10 51.03 27.25 26.87
C LYS A 10 52.05 26.26 27.40
N ASN A 11 53.33 26.53 27.19
CA ASN A 11 54.40 25.74 27.79
C ASN A 11 54.93 26.49 29.01
N TYR A 12 54.92 25.84 30.17
CA TYR A 12 55.60 26.28 31.37
C TYR A 12 56.91 25.52 31.47
N ASP A 13 58.05 26.24 31.29
CA ASP A 13 59.36 25.66 31.50
C ASP A 13 59.81 25.93 32.95
N LEU A 14 60.12 24.87 33.69
CA LEU A 14 60.44 24.92 35.13
C LEU A 14 61.95 25.21 35.40
N SER A 15 62.64 25.78 34.42
CA SER A 15 64.07 26.14 34.53
C SER A 15 64.22 27.63 34.79
N THR A 16 64.50 27.98 36.02
CA THR A 16 65.04 29.21 36.67
C THR A 16 64.86 30.59 36.03
N THR A 17 64.20 30.74 34.91
CA THR A 17 63.78 32.02 34.40
C THR A 17 62.37 31.84 33.81
N VAL A 18 61.41 32.48 34.40
CA VAL A 18 59.97 32.42 33.94
C VAL A 18 59.87 33.11 32.60
N ASP A 19 59.92 32.34 31.52
CA ASP A 19 59.58 32.78 30.17
C ASP A 19 58.28 32.10 29.76
N GLU A 20 57.17 32.83 29.86
CA GLU A 20 55.85 32.34 29.45
C GLU A 20 55.73 32.48 27.93
N ARG A 21 55.89 31.39 27.22
CA ARG A 21 55.83 31.35 25.77
C ARG A 21 54.43 30.90 25.35
N GLU A 22 53.59 31.82 24.93
CA GLU A 22 52.33 31.52 24.25
C GLU A 22 52.60 31.27 22.75
N GLN A 23 52.23 30.11 22.26
CA GLN A 23 52.31 29.76 20.85
C GLN A 23 50.91 29.54 20.32
N GLU A 24 50.48 30.37 19.40
CA GLU A 24 49.21 30.19 18.69
C GLU A 24 49.53 29.67 17.27
N GLU A 25 48.98 28.51 16.95
CA GLU A 25 49.15 27.90 15.63
C GLU A 25 47.80 27.77 14.95
N VAL A 26 47.65 28.36 13.78
CA VAL A 26 46.49 28.17 12.88
C VAL A 26 46.95 27.33 11.70
N LYS A 27 46.44 26.11 11.61
CA LYS A 27 46.74 25.16 10.54
C LYS A 27 45.57 24.93 9.63
N ALA A 28 45.63 25.37 8.37
CA ALA A 28 44.70 25.03 7.34
C ALA A 28 45.25 23.90 6.46
N THR A 29 44.57 22.78 6.42
CA THR A 29 44.98 21.63 5.62
C THR A 29 43.95 21.32 4.55
N VAL A 30 44.32 21.40 3.26
CA VAL A 30 43.49 20.96 2.12
C VAL A 30 44.13 19.72 1.52
N LYS A 31 43.42 18.59 1.60
CA LYS A 31 43.80 17.32 0.96
C LYS A 31 43.04 17.12 -0.33
N TRP A 32 43.66 17.29 -1.48
CA TRP A 32 43.10 17.02 -2.79
C TRP A 32 43.77 15.79 -3.41
N PRO A 33 43.06 14.66 -3.48
CA PRO A 33 43.65 13.47 -4.10
C PRO A 33 43.62 13.62 -5.63
N ILE A 34 44.75 13.86 -6.24
CA ILE A 34 44.91 14.03 -7.70
C ILE A 34 44.82 12.69 -8.41
N PHE A 35 45.30 11.62 -7.82
CA PHE A 35 45.28 10.27 -8.40
C PHE A 35 44.95 9.21 -7.35
N LYS A 36 43.89 8.41 -7.61
CA LYS A 36 43.45 7.29 -6.77
C LYS A 36 43.30 6.00 -7.57
N GLY A 37 44.22 5.71 -8.50
CA GLY A 37 44.23 4.43 -9.23
C GLY A 37 42.87 4.05 -9.88
N GLY A 38 42.19 4.99 -10.50
CA GLY A 38 40.89 4.73 -11.18
C GLY A 38 39.66 4.65 -10.25
N LYS A 39 39.82 4.69 -8.92
CA LYS A 39 38.73 4.60 -7.96
C LYS A 39 37.63 5.64 -8.18
N ASN A 40 38.00 6.88 -8.51
CA ASN A 40 37.03 7.96 -8.76
C ASN A 40 36.21 7.70 -10.03
N ILE A 41 36.84 7.19 -11.09
CA ILE A 41 36.18 6.83 -12.36
C ILE A 41 35.20 5.68 -12.12
N SER A 42 35.62 4.65 -11.39
CA SER A 42 34.76 3.52 -11.04
C SER A 42 33.58 3.95 -10.15
N SER A 43 33.80 4.87 -9.21
CA SER A 43 32.72 5.41 -8.36
C SER A 43 31.69 6.21 -9.19
N VAL A 44 32.14 7.00 -10.15
CA VAL A 44 31.24 7.73 -11.07
C VAL A 44 30.46 6.76 -11.95
N LYS A 45 31.11 5.71 -12.50
CA LYS A 45 30.42 4.66 -13.26
C LYS A 45 29.37 3.97 -12.41
N LYS A 46 29.72 3.56 -11.18
CA LYS A 46 28.78 2.96 -10.23
C LYS A 46 27.58 3.86 -9.97
N ALA A 47 27.80 5.15 -9.73
CA ALA A 47 26.72 6.10 -9.52
C ALA A 47 25.79 6.24 -10.73
N LYS A 48 26.36 6.23 -11.95
CA LYS A 48 25.57 6.27 -13.19
C LYS A 48 24.70 5.02 -13.34
N PHE A 49 25.25 3.82 -13.10
CA PHE A 49 24.45 2.58 -13.14
C PHE A 49 23.35 2.54 -12.06
N ILE A 50 23.61 3.09 -10.87
CA ILE A 50 22.56 3.21 -9.85
C ILE A 50 21.43 4.15 -10.32
N VAL A 51 21.75 5.24 -10.99
CA VAL A 51 20.72 6.15 -11.56
C VAL A 51 19.92 5.43 -12.65
N GLU A 52 20.58 4.67 -13.52
CA GLU A 52 19.91 3.89 -14.57
C GLU A 52 19.02 2.79 -13.97
N GLU A 53 19.52 2.03 -12.98
CA GLU A 53 18.72 1.08 -12.20
C GLU A 53 17.47 1.73 -11.61
N LYS A 54 17.60 2.92 -11.00
CA LYS A 54 16.45 3.63 -10.41
C LYS A 54 15.45 4.13 -11.43
N LYS A 55 15.88 4.48 -12.64
CA LYS A 55 14.98 4.82 -13.74
C LYS A 55 14.18 3.62 -14.21
N LEU A 56 14.83 2.49 -14.44
CA LEU A 56 14.15 1.25 -14.82
C LEU A 56 13.16 0.78 -13.76
N LEU A 57 13.55 0.90 -12.48
CA LEU A 57 12.65 0.58 -11.36
C LEU A 57 11.43 1.52 -11.31
N PHE A 58 11.61 2.79 -11.63
CA PHE A 58 10.49 3.73 -11.72
C PHE A 58 9.51 3.36 -12.84
N ASP A 59 10.03 3.00 -14.01
CA ASP A 59 9.21 2.58 -15.15
C ASP A 59 8.45 1.28 -14.81
N ASP A 60 9.12 0.29 -14.21
CA ASP A 60 8.50 -0.97 -13.76
C ASP A 60 7.37 -0.74 -12.74
N ILE A 61 7.61 0.11 -11.74
CA ILE A 61 6.58 0.47 -10.75
C ILE A 61 5.40 1.21 -11.42
N SER A 62 5.67 2.08 -12.39
CA SER A 62 4.62 2.80 -13.13
C SER A 62 3.71 1.83 -13.90
N ASP A 63 4.32 0.85 -14.58
CA ASP A 63 3.57 -0.18 -15.30
C ASP A 63 2.79 -1.08 -14.33
N GLN A 64 3.39 -1.45 -13.20
CA GLN A 64 2.71 -2.24 -12.16
C GLN A 64 1.49 -1.50 -11.60
N VAL A 65 1.61 -0.21 -11.29
CA VAL A 65 0.48 0.61 -10.80
C VAL A 65 -0.66 0.66 -11.84
N SER A 66 -0.32 0.77 -13.11
CA SER A 66 -1.30 0.76 -14.20
C SER A 66 -2.07 -0.57 -14.28
N ILE A 67 -1.35 -1.69 -14.17
CA ILE A 67 -1.94 -3.04 -14.15
C ILE A 67 -2.81 -3.22 -12.90
N ASP A 68 -2.34 -2.84 -11.73
CA ASP A 68 -3.07 -2.98 -10.48
C ASP A 68 -4.34 -2.14 -10.46
N THR A 69 -4.30 -0.94 -11.03
CA THR A 69 -5.49 -0.08 -11.17
C THR A 69 -6.51 -0.69 -12.12
N ALA A 70 -6.07 -1.24 -13.27
CA ALA A 70 -6.96 -1.93 -14.21
C ALA A 70 -7.62 -3.17 -13.58
N ASN A 71 -6.85 -3.95 -12.81
CA ASN A 71 -7.35 -5.11 -12.08
C ASN A 71 -8.36 -4.70 -10.99
N ALA A 72 -8.09 -3.63 -10.23
CA ALA A 72 -9.00 -3.12 -9.22
C ALA A 72 -10.31 -2.64 -9.84
N TRP A 73 -10.26 -1.96 -10.98
CA TRP A 73 -11.44 -1.54 -11.75
C TRP A 73 -12.27 -2.72 -12.24
N THR A 74 -11.62 -3.73 -12.81
CA THR A 74 -12.28 -4.95 -13.28
C THR A 74 -12.96 -5.69 -12.13
N ASN A 75 -12.27 -5.83 -10.99
CA ASN A 75 -12.83 -6.46 -9.79
C ASN A 75 -14.02 -5.68 -9.23
N TYR A 76 -13.98 -4.35 -9.24
CA TYR A 76 -15.09 -3.51 -8.82
C TYR A 76 -16.33 -3.74 -9.70
N ASN A 77 -16.19 -3.72 -11.03
CA ASN A 77 -17.28 -3.95 -11.95
C ASN A 77 -17.85 -5.38 -11.83
N SER A 78 -16.98 -6.38 -11.67
CA SER A 78 -17.39 -7.76 -11.46
C SER A 78 -18.17 -7.92 -10.15
N SER A 79 -17.67 -7.38 -9.04
CA SER A 79 -18.34 -7.43 -7.74
C SER A 79 -19.69 -6.73 -7.75
N LYS A 80 -19.82 -5.61 -8.47
CA LYS A 80 -21.08 -4.91 -8.67
C LYS A 80 -22.09 -5.79 -9.41
N SER A 81 -21.68 -6.42 -10.51
CA SER A 81 -22.55 -7.31 -11.28
C SER A 81 -22.99 -8.53 -10.46
N ILE A 82 -22.10 -9.08 -9.63
CA ILE A 82 -22.43 -10.19 -8.72
C ILE A 82 -23.43 -9.74 -7.65
N LEU A 83 -23.26 -8.54 -7.10
CA LEU A 83 -24.19 -7.97 -6.11
C LEU A 83 -25.58 -7.81 -6.72
N ASP A 84 -25.69 -7.26 -7.92
CA ASP A 84 -26.96 -7.08 -8.63
C ASP A 84 -27.64 -8.43 -8.91
N ALA A 85 -26.86 -9.44 -9.37
CA ALA A 85 -27.36 -10.78 -9.64
C ALA A 85 -27.82 -11.50 -8.36
N THR A 86 -27.06 -11.44 -7.27
CA THR A 86 -27.42 -12.06 -5.99
C THR A 86 -28.60 -11.36 -5.32
N SER A 87 -28.78 -10.05 -5.50
CA SER A 87 -29.95 -9.30 -5.07
C SER A 87 -31.22 -9.79 -5.79
N ALA A 88 -31.13 -9.97 -7.10
CA ALA A 88 -32.24 -10.53 -7.89
C ALA A 88 -32.55 -11.99 -7.48
N GLN A 89 -31.52 -12.80 -7.24
CA GLN A 89 -31.66 -14.19 -6.75
C GLN A 89 -32.33 -14.23 -5.38
N LEU A 90 -31.93 -13.36 -4.45
CA LEU A 90 -32.55 -13.26 -3.12
C LEU A 90 -34.05 -12.93 -3.24
N LYS A 91 -34.40 -11.92 -4.03
CA LYS A 91 -35.78 -11.53 -4.25
C LYS A 91 -36.64 -12.66 -4.86
N ALA A 92 -36.08 -13.38 -5.83
CA ALA A 92 -36.75 -14.56 -6.41
C ALA A 92 -36.95 -15.68 -5.38
N ALA A 93 -35.97 -15.95 -4.54
CA ALA A 93 -36.07 -16.96 -3.47
C ALA A 93 -37.09 -16.54 -2.39
N GLU A 94 -37.22 -15.26 -2.07
CA GLU A 94 -38.23 -14.74 -1.13
C GLU A 94 -39.65 -14.97 -1.69
N ILE A 95 -39.90 -14.59 -2.94
CA ILE A 95 -41.19 -14.80 -3.59
C ILE A 95 -41.52 -16.29 -3.67
N ALA A 96 -40.57 -17.12 -4.07
CA ALA A 96 -40.76 -18.57 -4.16
C ALA A 96 -41.09 -19.19 -2.79
N ASN A 97 -40.35 -18.82 -1.74
CA ASN A 97 -40.59 -19.33 -0.39
C ASN A 97 -41.95 -18.87 0.16
N GLU A 98 -42.34 -17.63 -0.10
CA GLU A 98 -43.68 -17.11 0.28
C GLU A 98 -44.78 -17.88 -0.43
N GLY A 99 -44.68 -18.07 -1.77
CA GLY A 99 -45.65 -18.83 -2.54
C GLY A 99 -45.82 -20.28 -2.05
N ILE A 100 -44.68 -20.99 -1.85
CA ILE A 100 -44.73 -22.38 -1.35
C ILE A 100 -45.31 -22.46 0.06
N THR A 101 -45.03 -21.48 0.93
CA THR A 101 -45.57 -21.45 2.29
C THR A 101 -47.11 -21.19 2.27
N LEU A 102 -47.57 -20.25 1.46
CA LEU A 102 -49.00 -19.94 1.29
C LEU A 102 -49.77 -21.14 0.72
N GLU A 103 -49.21 -21.83 -0.28
CA GLU A 103 -49.82 -23.05 -0.83
C GLU A 103 -49.88 -24.19 0.19
N TYR A 104 -48.87 -24.36 1.05
CA TYR A 104 -48.88 -25.33 2.13
C TYR A 104 -49.93 -25.01 3.18
N ASP A 105 -50.00 -23.75 3.64
CA ASP A 105 -50.94 -23.29 4.67
C ASP A 105 -52.43 -23.36 4.18
N SER A 106 -52.64 -23.19 2.88
CA SER A 106 -53.99 -23.33 2.29
C SER A 106 -54.46 -24.79 2.09
N GLY A 107 -53.69 -25.77 2.52
CA GLY A 107 -54.02 -27.19 2.42
C GLY A 107 -53.90 -27.76 1.01
N ASN A 108 -53.21 -27.05 0.12
CA ASN A 108 -52.93 -27.47 -1.24
C ASN A 108 -51.79 -28.51 -1.27
N THR A 109 -51.56 -29.14 -2.36
CA THR A 109 -50.71 -30.31 -2.64
C THR A 109 -49.23 -30.22 -2.23
N ARG A 110 -48.78 -29.19 -1.51
CA ARG A 110 -47.39 -29.00 -1.07
C ARG A 110 -47.07 -29.83 0.17
N THR A 111 -45.85 -30.38 0.20
CA THR A 111 -45.37 -31.18 1.30
C THR A 111 -44.54 -30.36 2.26
N THR A 112 -44.43 -30.75 3.53
CA THR A 112 -43.53 -30.15 4.52
C THR A 112 -42.07 -30.14 4.05
N LEU A 113 -41.69 -31.15 3.26
CA LEU A 113 -40.33 -31.24 2.69
C LEU A 113 -40.05 -30.06 1.73
N GLU A 114 -41.02 -29.72 0.85
CA GLU A 114 -40.88 -28.61 -0.08
C GLU A 114 -40.76 -27.26 0.64
N VAL A 115 -41.47 -27.06 1.74
CA VAL A 115 -41.37 -25.86 2.58
C VAL A 115 -39.98 -25.76 3.21
N ILE A 116 -39.46 -26.87 3.75
CA ILE A 116 -38.09 -26.91 4.33
C ILE A 116 -37.05 -26.63 3.25
N GLN A 117 -37.16 -27.23 2.07
CA GLN A 117 -36.24 -27.01 0.95
C GLN A 117 -36.28 -25.54 0.49
N SER A 118 -37.47 -24.95 0.36
CA SER A 118 -37.62 -23.54 -0.03
C SER A 118 -37.00 -22.59 0.99
N ARG A 119 -37.12 -22.86 2.29
CA ARG A 119 -36.46 -22.10 3.36
C ARG A 119 -34.94 -22.23 3.32
N SER A 120 -34.43 -23.42 3.01
CA SER A 120 -32.98 -23.62 2.83
C SER A 120 -32.46 -22.81 1.65
N LEU A 121 -33.13 -22.84 0.50
CA LEU A 121 -32.77 -22.05 -0.68
C LEU A 121 -32.80 -20.55 -0.39
N LEU A 122 -33.79 -20.07 0.36
CA LEU A 122 -33.85 -18.68 0.78
C LEU A 122 -32.68 -18.31 1.68
N LEU A 123 -32.31 -19.18 2.65
CA LEU A 123 -31.18 -18.94 3.52
C LEU A 123 -29.86 -18.88 2.72
N ASP A 124 -29.67 -19.80 1.77
CA ASP A 124 -28.50 -19.81 0.89
C ASP A 124 -28.41 -18.52 0.05
N ALA A 125 -29.55 -18.05 -0.48
CA ALA A 125 -29.61 -16.80 -1.22
C ALA A 125 -29.26 -15.58 -0.34
N ARG A 126 -29.71 -15.54 0.91
CA ARG A 126 -29.38 -14.48 1.87
C ARG A 126 -27.87 -14.47 2.20
N ILE A 127 -27.30 -15.66 2.40
CA ILE A 127 -25.84 -15.79 2.64
C ILE A 127 -25.05 -15.33 1.41
N ALA A 128 -25.48 -15.72 0.21
CA ALA A 128 -24.81 -15.31 -1.03
C ALA A 128 -24.87 -13.81 -1.23
N PHE A 129 -26.02 -13.17 -0.98
CA PHE A 129 -26.17 -11.73 -1.06
C PHE A 129 -25.28 -11.00 -0.05
N ALA A 130 -25.27 -11.40 1.22
CA ALA A 130 -24.42 -10.79 2.25
C ALA A 130 -22.93 -10.90 1.94
N LYS A 131 -22.49 -12.03 1.32
CA LYS A 131 -21.10 -12.19 0.84
C LYS A 131 -20.82 -11.23 -0.32
N ALA A 132 -21.71 -11.13 -1.28
CA ALA A 132 -21.55 -10.24 -2.43
C ALA A 132 -21.50 -8.75 -2.00
N GLU A 133 -22.33 -8.35 -1.04
CA GLU A 133 -22.32 -7.00 -0.46
C GLU A 133 -20.96 -6.67 0.19
N ARG A 134 -20.46 -7.58 1.03
CA ARG A 134 -19.11 -7.45 1.61
C ARG A 134 -18.03 -7.33 0.53
N ASP A 135 -18.06 -8.21 -0.47
CA ASP A 135 -17.03 -8.26 -1.52
C ASP A 135 -17.07 -7.01 -2.41
N PHE A 136 -18.26 -6.47 -2.66
CA PHE A 136 -18.42 -5.19 -3.35
C PHE A 136 -17.84 -4.03 -2.53
N MET A 137 -18.09 -3.95 -1.23
CA MET A 137 -17.50 -2.92 -0.37
C MET A 137 -15.98 -3.01 -0.34
N ILE A 138 -15.42 -4.22 -0.23
CA ILE A 138 -13.97 -4.43 -0.27
C ILE A 138 -13.38 -3.98 -1.62
N SER A 139 -14.04 -4.31 -2.73
CA SER A 139 -13.58 -3.92 -4.07
C SER A 139 -13.61 -2.40 -4.26
N LYS A 140 -14.62 -1.73 -3.72
CA LYS A 140 -14.75 -0.27 -3.74
C LYS A 140 -13.60 0.40 -2.96
N VAL A 141 -13.27 -0.09 -1.77
CA VAL A 141 -12.14 0.41 -0.97
C VAL A 141 -10.81 0.16 -1.67
N LYS A 142 -10.62 -1.04 -2.24
CA LYS A 142 -9.40 -1.37 -3.01
C LYS A 142 -9.20 -0.44 -4.21
N LEU A 143 -10.27 -0.16 -4.95
CA LEU A 143 -10.21 0.78 -6.08
C LEU A 143 -9.84 2.19 -5.61
N SER A 144 -10.46 2.70 -4.53
CA SER A 144 -10.15 4.00 -3.96
C SER A 144 -8.70 4.09 -3.47
N PHE A 145 -8.16 2.98 -2.95
CA PHE A 145 -6.74 2.89 -2.56
C PHE A 145 -5.81 3.01 -3.77
N GLN A 146 -6.07 2.26 -4.85
CA GLN A 146 -5.26 2.32 -6.07
C GLN A 146 -5.30 3.69 -6.76
N LEU A 147 -6.44 4.38 -6.65
CA LEU A 147 -6.59 5.76 -7.16
C LEU A 147 -5.97 6.83 -6.25
N GLY A 148 -5.48 6.45 -5.06
CA GLY A 148 -4.92 7.39 -4.09
C GLY A 148 -5.96 8.34 -3.46
N THR A 149 -7.25 8.03 -3.59
CA THR A 149 -8.36 8.85 -3.08
C THR A 149 -8.87 8.40 -1.72
N LEU A 150 -8.29 7.34 -1.15
CA LEU A 150 -8.70 6.79 0.13
C LEU A 150 -8.34 7.77 1.27
N SER A 151 -9.35 8.31 1.93
CA SER A 151 -9.21 9.12 3.15
C SER A 151 -10.06 8.54 4.28
N ILE A 152 -9.74 8.86 5.53
CA ILE A 152 -10.51 8.42 6.70
C ILE A 152 -11.97 8.90 6.61
N ASN A 153 -12.21 10.09 6.06
CA ASN A 153 -13.54 10.64 5.87
C ASN A 153 -14.33 9.89 4.77
N SER A 154 -13.66 9.35 3.75
CA SER A 154 -14.32 8.59 2.69
C SER A 154 -14.76 7.20 3.14
N ILE A 155 -14.16 6.64 4.20
CA ILE A 155 -14.54 5.34 4.77
C ILE A 155 -15.85 5.48 5.58
N ASN A 156 -16.07 6.61 6.25
CA ASN A 156 -17.28 6.84 7.04
C ASN A 156 -18.55 7.12 6.19
N THR A 157 -18.40 7.34 4.89
CA THR A 157 -19.50 7.59 3.93
C THR A 157 -19.79 6.37 3.04
N LEU A 158 -19.16 5.24 3.29
CA LEU A 158 -19.35 3.95 2.61
C LEU A 158 -20.42 3.11 3.28
#